data_e93e3aa74c23d5b8914d53055202b833
#
_entry.id   e93e3aa74c23d5b8914d53055202b833
#
_cell.length_a   1.000
_cell.length_b   1.000
_cell.length_c   1.000
_cell.angle_alpha   90.00
_cell.angle_beta   90.00
_cell.angle_gamma   90.00
#
_symmetry.space_group_name_H-M   'P 1'
#
loop_
_entity.id
_entity.type
_entity.pdbx_description
1 polymer ?
#
loop_
_entity_poly.entity_id
_entity_poly.type
_entity_poly.pdbx_seq_one_letter_code
_entity_poly.pdbx_strand_id
1 'polypeptide(L)'
;HQERRELRQELGLVDDENLPANVRGYHREPFAADVSEGKNDPIYNAHSYHTKVPHKAIMRYILHYTDPGDIVLDGFCGTGMTGVAAQLCADKKTVESLGYTVTRAGQVLDEQGQPLSRLGARKAVLVDLSPAATFIAYNYNTPVDAAAFEREARRSLREVEAECGWMYETWHPHCDHPQRVKARIDYTVWSEVFVCPHCSNEVT
;
A
#
# COMPACT_ATOMS: atom_id res chain seq x y z
N HIS A 1 21.81 -24.47 -17.99
CA HIS A 1 22.83 -23.45 -17.66
C HIS A 1 23.40 -22.79 -18.90
N GLN A 2 23.62 -23.55 -20.00
CA GLN A 2 24.18 -23.03 -21.25
C GLN A 2 23.19 -22.12 -21.99
N GLU A 3 21.94 -22.54 -22.18
CA GLU A 3 20.85 -21.73 -22.77
C GLU A 3 20.65 -20.39 -22.03
N ARG A 4 20.82 -20.40 -20.71
CA ARG A 4 20.68 -19.20 -19.89
C ARG A 4 21.83 -18.21 -20.10
N ARG A 5 23.05 -18.71 -20.40
CA ARG A 5 24.19 -17.87 -20.76
C ARG A 5 24.04 -17.28 -22.15
N GLU A 6 23.60 -18.08 -23.11
CA GLU A 6 23.35 -17.65 -24.49
C GLU A 6 22.26 -16.57 -24.54
N LEU A 7 21.15 -16.76 -23.83
CA LEU A 7 20.08 -15.76 -23.72
C LEU A 7 20.56 -14.45 -23.05
N ARG A 8 21.42 -14.53 -22.04
CA ARG A 8 21.99 -13.34 -21.39
C ARG A 8 22.94 -12.59 -22.33
N GLN A 9 23.71 -13.29 -23.16
CA GLN A 9 24.55 -12.68 -24.17
C GLN A 9 23.75 -12.00 -25.28
N GLU A 10 22.69 -12.64 -25.77
CA GLU A 10 21.77 -12.05 -26.75
C GLU A 10 21.07 -10.79 -26.23
N LEU A 11 20.73 -10.75 -24.94
CA LEU A 11 20.11 -9.60 -24.29
C LEU A 11 21.12 -8.52 -23.85
N GLY A 12 22.42 -8.71 -24.11
CA GLY A 12 23.45 -7.76 -23.69
C GLY A 12 23.61 -7.66 -22.16
N LEU A 13 23.16 -8.67 -21.42
CA LEU A 13 23.25 -8.69 -19.97
C LEU A 13 24.68 -9.07 -19.54
N VAL A 14 25.20 -8.32 -18.57
CA VAL A 14 26.56 -8.48 -18.06
C VAL A 14 26.72 -9.85 -17.37
N ASP A 15 27.79 -10.59 -17.69
CA ASP A 15 28.15 -11.82 -16.97
C ASP A 15 28.56 -11.50 -15.53
N ASP A 16 28.38 -12.46 -14.62
CA ASP A 16 28.69 -12.30 -13.18
C ASP A 16 30.16 -11.87 -12.93
N GLU A 17 31.08 -12.21 -13.84
CA GLU A 17 32.46 -11.79 -13.77
C GLU A 17 32.69 -10.29 -14.01
N ASN A 18 31.76 -9.63 -14.71
CA ASN A 18 31.79 -8.21 -15.01
C ASN A 18 30.88 -7.35 -14.10
N LEU A 19 30.24 -7.95 -13.12
CA LEU A 19 29.45 -7.20 -12.14
C LEU A 19 30.38 -6.36 -11.24
N PRO A 20 29.92 -5.17 -10.80
CA PRO A 20 30.64 -4.38 -9.80
C PRO A 20 30.99 -5.20 -8.57
N ALA A 21 32.13 -4.94 -7.96
CA ALA A 21 32.64 -5.71 -6.81
C ALA A 21 31.65 -5.80 -5.63
N ASN A 22 30.80 -4.79 -5.47
CA ASN A 22 29.74 -4.76 -4.46
C ASN A 22 28.54 -5.69 -4.76
N VAL A 23 28.45 -6.21 -6.00
CA VAL A 23 27.41 -7.16 -6.42
C VAL A 23 27.98 -8.57 -6.56
N ARG A 24 29.30 -8.69 -6.76
CA ARG A 24 29.98 -9.99 -6.79
C ARG A 24 29.92 -10.60 -5.38
N GLY A 25 29.38 -11.81 -5.32
CA GLY A 25 29.24 -12.52 -4.05
C GLY A 25 28.02 -12.12 -3.24
N TYR A 26 27.09 -11.32 -3.80
CA TYR A 26 25.77 -11.16 -3.19
C TYR A 26 25.10 -12.52 -3.09
N HIS A 27 24.85 -12.94 -1.87
CA HIS A 27 24.12 -14.16 -1.57
C HIS A 27 23.18 -13.90 -0.40
N ARG A 28 21.91 -14.23 -0.57
CA ARG A 28 20.90 -14.26 0.48
C ARG A 28 20.13 -15.55 0.38
N GLU A 29 19.92 -16.20 1.50
CA GLU A 29 19.09 -17.39 1.56
C GLU A 29 17.65 -17.07 1.16
N PRO A 30 16.92 -18.02 0.56
CA PRO A 30 15.51 -17.84 0.27
C PRO A 30 14.74 -17.48 1.53
N PHE A 31 13.87 -16.47 1.42
CA PHE A 31 13.07 -15.98 2.53
C PHE A 31 11.59 -16.09 2.18
N ALA A 32 10.78 -16.56 3.13
CA ALA A 32 9.33 -16.58 3.03
C ALA A 32 8.73 -16.11 4.36
N ALA A 33 7.73 -15.24 4.26
CA ALA A 33 6.96 -14.74 5.40
C ALA A 33 5.48 -14.63 5.03
N ASP A 34 4.61 -14.55 6.05
CA ASP A 34 3.19 -14.30 5.84
C ASP A 34 2.97 -12.92 5.23
N VAL A 35 2.24 -12.88 4.12
CA VAL A 35 1.92 -11.65 3.39
C VAL A 35 0.65 -10.96 3.91
N SER A 36 0.04 -11.46 4.97
CA SER A 36 -1.14 -10.86 5.61
C SER A 36 -0.81 -9.86 6.72
N GLU A 37 0.45 -9.82 7.17
CA GLU A 37 0.88 -8.93 8.25
C GLU A 37 0.66 -7.45 7.90
N GLY A 38 -0.01 -6.73 8.80
CA GLY A 38 -0.29 -5.30 8.61
C GLY A 38 -1.60 -4.98 7.91
N LYS A 39 -2.47 -5.94 7.64
CA LYS A 39 -3.81 -5.68 7.05
C LYS A 39 -4.70 -4.76 7.90
N ASN A 40 -4.44 -4.64 9.19
CA ASN A 40 -5.14 -3.73 10.10
C ASN A 40 -4.45 -2.36 10.24
N ASP A 41 -3.35 -2.13 9.54
CA ASP A 41 -2.61 -0.88 9.61
C ASP A 41 -3.36 0.26 8.91
N PRO A 42 -3.42 1.48 9.50
CA PRO A 42 -4.09 2.62 8.88
C PRO A 42 -3.57 2.96 7.48
N ILE A 43 -2.26 2.84 7.23
CA ILE A 43 -1.67 3.07 5.91
C ILE A 43 -2.25 2.07 4.90
N TYR A 44 -2.37 0.79 5.28
CA TYR A 44 -2.97 -0.21 4.41
C TYR A 44 -4.45 0.04 4.17
N ASN A 45 -5.19 0.49 5.19
CA ASN A 45 -6.64 0.67 5.13
C ASN A 45 -7.10 2.03 4.58
N ALA A 46 -6.17 2.94 4.25
CA ALA A 46 -6.52 4.28 3.77
C ALA A 46 -7.27 4.27 2.41
N HIS A 47 -7.14 3.23 1.61
CA HIS A 47 -7.92 3.00 0.39
C HIS A 47 -8.05 1.50 0.12
N SER A 48 -9.05 1.13 -0.69
CA SER A 48 -9.22 -0.24 -1.20
C SER A 48 -8.54 -0.39 -2.56
N TYR A 49 -7.89 -1.53 -2.79
CA TYR A 49 -7.36 -1.93 -4.10
C TYR A 49 -7.19 -3.45 -4.13
N HIS A 50 -7.62 -4.08 -5.24
CA HIS A 50 -7.43 -5.52 -5.41
C HIS A 50 -5.93 -5.86 -5.42
N THR A 51 -5.58 -7.01 -4.92
CA THR A 51 -4.20 -7.52 -4.89
C THR A 51 -3.20 -6.71 -4.05
N LYS A 52 -3.63 -5.69 -3.32
CA LYS A 52 -2.75 -4.90 -2.46
C LYS A 52 -2.15 -5.75 -1.34
N VAL A 53 -0.82 -5.77 -1.25
CA VAL A 53 -0.09 -6.42 -0.16
C VAL A 53 0.26 -5.39 0.91
N PRO A 54 0.12 -5.70 2.21
CA PRO A 54 0.48 -4.77 3.28
C PRO A 54 1.97 -4.40 3.25
N HIS A 55 2.27 -3.12 3.44
CA HIS A 55 3.65 -2.63 3.45
C HIS A 55 4.53 -3.33 4.49
N LYS A 56 4.00 -3.71 5.65
CA LYS A 56 4.74 -4.43 6.69
C LYS A 56 5.23 -5.80 6.21
N ALA A 57 4.38 -6.53 5.51
CA ALA A 57 4.79 -7.81 4.91
C ALA A 57 5.89 -7.59 3.87
N ILE A 58 5.77 -6.57 3.01
CA ILE A 58 6.79 -6.23 2.00
C ILE A 58 8.10 -5.80 2.67
N MET A 59 8.05 -5.04 3.77
CA MET A 59 9.24 -4.60 4.51
C MET A 59 10.13 -5.77 4.94
N ARG A 60 9.56 -6.91 5.33
CA ARG A 60 10.36 -8.10 5.70
C ARG A 60 11.24 -8.57 4.54
N TYR A 61 10.69 -8.61 3.33
CA TYR A 61 11.45 -8.98 2.14
C TYR A 61 12.50 -7.93 1.78
N ILE A 62 12.15 -6.65 1.84
CA ILE A 62 13.08 -5.56 1.55
C ILE A 62 14.25 -5.58 2.55
N LEU A 63 13.98 -5.71 3.85
CA LEU A 63 15.02 -5.80 4.87
C LEU A 63 15.93 -7.01 4.67
N HIS A 64 15.36 -8.16 4.26
CA HIS A 64 16.14 -9.37 4.04
C HIS A 64 17.06 -9.28 2.82
N TYR A 65 16.55 -8.74 1.70
CA TYR A 65 17.26 -8.79 0.43
C TYR A 65 18.09 -7.55 0.09
N THR A 66 17.95 -6.45 0.83
CA THR A 66 18.56 -5.16 0.45
C THR A 66 19.24 -4.47 1.61
N ASP A 67 20.18 -3.59 1.27
CA ASP A 67 20.80 -2.65 2.20
C ASP A 67 20.26 -1.23 2.01
N PRO A 68 20.42 -0.30 3.01
CA PRO A 68 20.04 1.09 2.88
C PRO A 68 20.61 1.75 1.61
N GLY A 69 19.72 2.43 0.87
CA GLY A 69 20.07 3.11 -0.39
C GLY A 69 19.93 2.26 -1.65
N ASP A 70 19.75 0.95 -1.51
CA ASP A 70 19.48 0.07 -2.65
C ASP A 70 18.17 0.42 -3.36
N ILE A 71 18.07 -0.03 -4.62
CA ILE A 71 16.90 0.20 -5.47
C ILE A 71 16.06 -1.07 -5.53
N VAL A 72 14.79 -0.93 -5.19
CA VAL A 72 13.76 -1.97 -5.31
C VAL A 72 12.92 -1.66 -6.54
N LEU A 73 12.84 -2.59 -7.48
CA LEU A 73 11.98 -2.50 -8.65
C LEU A 73 10.69 -3.29 -8.40
N ASP A 74 9.56 -2.64 -8.59
CA ASP A 74 8.23 -3.28 -8.62
C ASP A 74 7.54 -2.95 -9.96
N GLY A 75 7.49 -3.95 -10.83
CA GLY A 75 6.92 -3.84 -12.18
C GLY A 75 5.39 -3.89 -12.22
N PHE A 76 4.74 -4.18 -11.10
CA PHE A 76 3.29 -4.30 -10.96
C PHE A 76 2.84 -3.70 -9.62
N CYS A 77 3.27 -2.47 -9.36
CA CYS A 77 3.25 -1.86 -8.03
C CYS A 77 1.84 -1.60 -7.47
N GLY A 78 0.80 -1.73 -8.28
CA GLY A 78 -0.54 -1.35 -7.85
C GLY A 78 -0.53 0.05 -7.27
N THR A 79 -0.99 0.20 -6.04
CA THR A 79 -1.04 1.48 -5.34
C THR A 79 0.23 1.85 -4.58
N GLY A 80 1.36 1.18 -4.86
CA GLY A 80 2.69 1.61 -4.43
C GLY A 80 3.08 1.25 -2.99
N MET A 81 2.52 0.18 -2.43
CA MET A 81 2.89 -0.27 -1.08
C MET A 81 4.37 -0.67 -0.96
N THR A 82 4.99 -1.11 -2.04
CA THR A 82 6.43 -1.38 -2.11
C THR A 82 7.26 -0.12 -1.86
N GLY A 83 6.83 1.03 -2.40
CA GLY A 83 7.49 2.31 -2.15
C GLY A 83 7.36 2.76 -0.70
N VAL A 84 6.17 2.62 -0.12
CA VAL A 84 5.91 2.88 1.31
C VAL A 84 6.81 2.00 2.18
N ALA A 85 6.87 0.70 1.88
CA ALA A 85 7.71 -0.25 2.60
C ALA A 85 9.20 0.12 2.51
N ALA A 86 9.68 0.50 1.32
CA ALA A 86 11.06 0.91 1.11
C ALA A 86 11.47 2.14 1.94
N GLN A 87 10.57 3.11 2.05
CA GLN A 87 10.77 4.31 2.88
C GLN A 87 10.73 3.96 4.38
N LEU A 88 9.74 3.17 4.82
CA LEU A 88 9.53 2.82 6.22
C LEU A 88 10.61 1.89 6.78
N CYS A 89 11.45 1.29 5.96
CA CYS A 89 12.67 0.63 6.41
C CYS A 89 13.66 1.59 7.13
N ALA A 90 13.43 2.90 7.08
CA ALA A 90 14.17 3.91 7.87
C ALA A 90 13.48 4.26 9.20
N ASP A 91 12.22 3.88 9.38
CA ASP A 91 11.47 4.17 10.61
C ASP A 91 11.68 3.07 11.66
N LYS A 92 12.43 3.43 12.71
CA LYS A 92 12.77 2.51 13.78
C LYS A 92 11.55 1.85 14.42
N LYS A 93 10.49 2.62 14.68
CA LYS A 93 9.28 2.11 15.36
C LYS A 93 8.55 1.09 14.50
N THR A 94 8.44 1.38 13.21
CA THR A 94 7.82 0.48 12.25
C THR A 94 8.63 -0.81 12.10
N VAL A 95 9.95 -0.72 12.00
CA VAL A 95 10.83 -1.91 11.95
C VAL A 95 10.73 -2.74 13.23
N GLU A 96 10.72 -2.11 14.40
CA GLU A 96 10.55 -2.80 15.68
C GLU A 96 9.14 -3.43 15.82
N SER A 97 8.12 -2.84 15.20
CA SER A 97 6.77 -3.42 15.18
C SER A 97 6.65 -4.74 14.40
N LEU A 98 7.66 -5.09 13.61
CA LEU A 98 7.79 -6.38 12.94
C LEU A 98 8.41 -7.49 13.83
N GLY A 99 8.71 -7.19 15.09
CA GLY A 99 9.39 -8.12 16.00
C GLY A 99 10.91 -8.05 15.95
N TYR A 100 11.48 -7.14 15.16
CA TYR A 100 12.92 -6.94 15.06
C TYR A 100 13.44 -6.01 16.15
N THR A 101 14.73 -6.10 16.45
CA THR A 101 15.41 -5.19 17.37
C THR A 101 16.34 -4.26 16.60
N VAL A 102 16.26 -2.94 16.86
CA VAL A 102 17.14 -1.96 16.21
C VAL A 102 18.14 -1.41 17.23
N THR A 103 19.42 -1.70 17.02
CA THR A 103 20.52 -1.23 17.89
C THR A 103 20.72 0.27 17.77
N ARG A 104 21.50 0.87 18.71
CA ARG A 104 21.90 2.28 18.64
C ARG A 104 22.72 2.62 17.38
N ALA A 105 23.44 1.64 16.84
CA ALA A 105 24.21 1.79 15.60
C ALA A 105 23.36 1.62 14.32
N GLY A 106 22.06 1.44 14.46
CA GLY A 106 21.15 1.22 13.31
C GLY A 106 21.20 -0.18 12.72
N GLN A 107 21.79 -1.16 13.41
CA GLN A 107 21.73 -2.54 12.98
C GLN A 107 20.37 -3.14 13.35
N VAL A 108 19.76 -3.83 12.40
CA VAL A 108 18.49 -4.57 12.59
C VAL A 108 18.84 -6.02 12.88
N LEU A 109 18.37 -6.52 14.02
CA LEU A 109 18.54 -7.89 14.47
C LEU A 109 17.19 -8.62 14.33
N ASP A 110 17.24 -9.89 13.97
CA ASP A 110 16.08 -10.77 13.95
C ASP A 110 15.60 -11.16 15.36
N GLU A 111 14.58 -12.01 15.45
CA GLU A 111 14.01 -12.50 16.72
C GLU A 111 15.00 -13.34 17.54
N GLN A 112 16.02 -13.90 16.90
CA GLN A 112 17.10 -14.66 17.53
C GLN A 112 18.30 -13.77 17.89
N GLY A 113 18.22 -12.46 17.64
CA GLY A 113 19.31 -11.51 17.89
C GLY A 113 20.43 -11.56 16.85
N GLN A 114 20.23 -12.24 15.72
CA GLN A 114 21.21 -12.29 14.64
C GLN A 114 21.11 -11.07 13.72
N PRO A 115 22.22 -10.58 13.17
CA PRO A 115 22.23 -9.49 12.23
C PRO A 115 21.42 -9.83 10.96
N LEU A 116 20.35 -9.08 10.68
CA LEU A 116 19.51 -9.24 9.51
C LEU A 116 19.78 -8.16 8.46
N SER A 117 19.80 -6.90 8.88
CA SER A 117 19.83 -5.75 7.99
C SER A 117 20.37 -4.50 8.70
N ARG A 118 20.23 -3.35 8.05
CA ARG A 118 20.50 -2.03 8.61
C ARG A 118 19.29 -1.11 8.44
N LEU A 119 19.04 -0.30 9.44
CA LEU A 119 18.00 0.73 9.40
C LEU A 119 18.37 1.78 8.36
N GLY A 120 17.44 2.11 7.48
CA GLY A 120 17.60 3.13 6.46
C GLY A 120 16.63 2.92 5.30
N ALA A 121 16.26 3.99 4.63
CA ALA A 121 15.37 3.94 3.48
C ALA A 121 16.04 3.23 2.28
N ARG A 122 15.23 2.54 1.50
CA ARG A 122 15.56 2.08 0.15
C ARG A 122 14.84 2.99 -0.85
N LYS A 123 15.32 3.01 -2.08
CA LYS A 123 14.68 3.68 -3.20
C LYS A 123 13.76 2.70 -3.90
N ALA A 124 12.63 3.17 -4.40
CA ALA A 124 11.72 2.32 -5.17
C ALA A 124 11.51 2.87 -6.59
N VAL A 125 11.52 1.96 -7.56
CA VAL A 125 11.06 2.22 -8.92
C VAL A 125 9.75 1.46 -9.08
N LEU A 126 8.65 2.22 -9.21
CA LEU A 126 7.29 1.69 -9.21
C LEU A 126 6.69 1.85 -10.59
N VAL A 127 6.26 0.74 -11.17
CA VAL A 127 5.66 0.70 -12.51
C VAL A 127 4.33 -0.04 -12.43
N ASP A 128 3.30 0.47 -13.12
CA ASP A 128 2.02 -0.21 -13.30
C ASP A 128 1.39 0.22 -14.63
N LEU A 129 0.55 -0.62 -15.20
CA LEU A 129 -0.20 -0.33 -16.42
C LEU A 129 -1.42 0.57 -16.15
N SER A 130 -1.94 0.57 -14.93
CA SER A 130 -3.10 1.35 -14.54
C SER A 130 -2.73 2.79 -14.19
N PRO A 131 -3.23 3.81 -14.92
CA PRO A 131 -3.03 5.20 -14.53
C PRO A 131 -3.60 5.54 -13.15
N ALA A 132 -4.69 4.89 -12.74
CA ALA A 132 -5.26 5.06 -11.40
C ALA A 132 -4.31 4.51 -10.33
N ALA A 133 -3.72 3.34 -10.55
CA ALA A 133 -2.76 2.75 -9.63
C ALA A 133 -1.51 3.64 -9.47
N THR A 134 -0.91 4.07 -10.58
CA THR A 134 0.29 4.93 -10.56
C THR A 134 0.00 6.30 -9.94
N PHE A 135 -1.19 6.86 -10.15
CA PHE A 135 -1.63 8.10 -9.49
C PHE A 135 -1.70 7.93 -7.96
N ILE A 136 -2.31 6.85 -7.48
CA ILE A 136 -2.37 6.55 -6.04
C ILE A 136 -0.96 6.30 -5.51
N ALA A 137 -0.14 5.49 -6.21
CA ALA A 137 1.23 5.20 -5.83
C ALA A 137 2.07 6.47 -5.70
N TYR A 138 1.95 7.40 -6.65
CA TYR A 138 2.63 8.69 -6.59
C TYR A 138 2.25 9.48 -5.33
N ASN A 139 0.94 9.61 -5.05
CA ASN A 139 0.47 10.36 -3.89
C ASN A 139 0.88 9.71 -2.56
N TYR A 140 0.91 8.39 -2.48
CA TYR A 140 1.36 7.67 -1.28
C TYR A 140 2.85 7.85 -0.99
N ASN A 141 3.66 8.00 -2.03
CA ASN A 141 5.11 8.02 -1.93
C ASN A 141 5.72 9.42 -2.04
N THR A 142 4.88 10.45 -2.24
CA THR A 142 5.33 11.84 -2.34
C THR A 142 5.09 12.57 -1.02
N PRO A 143 6.09 13.23 -0.45
CA PRO A 143 5.91 14.05 0.74
C PRO A 143 4.90 15.19 0.49
N VAL A 144 4.05 15.45 1.49
CA VAL A 144 3.03 16.51 1.43
C VAL A 144 3.05 17.30 2.74
N ASP A 145 2.76 18.60 2.67
CA ASP A 145 2.42 19.40 3.85
C ASP A 145 1.03 18.98 4.34
N ALA A 146 1.00 18.14 5.37
CA ALA A 146 -0.23 17.59 5.91
C ALA A 146 -1.18 18.68 6.44
N ALA A 147 -0.65 19.77 7.02
CA ALA A 147 -1.48 20.86 7.54
C ALA A 147 -2.10 21.68 6.41
N ALA A 148 -1.36 21.94 5.34
CA ALA A 148 -1.88 22.60 4.16
C ALA A 148 -2.94 21.73 3.46
N PHE A 149 -2.65 20.44 3.30
CA PHE A 149 -3.61 19.47 2.74
C PHE A 149 -4.91 19.42 3.55
N GLU A 150 -4.83 19.31 4.88
CA GLU A 150 -6.02 19.24 5.73
C GLU A 150 -6.87 20.51 5.63
N ARG A 151 -6.26 21.70 5.60
CA ARG A 151 -7.00 22.95 5.42
C ARG A 151 -7.77 22.98 4.11
N GLU A 152 -7.11 22.60 3.01
CA GLU A 152 -7.75 22.61 1.68
C GLU A 152 -8.81 21.51 1.53
N ALA A 153 -8.56 20.33 2.05
CA ALA A 153 -9.55 19.25 2.07
C ALA A 153 -10.82 19.65 2.85
N ARG A 154 -10.64 20.25 4.02
CA ARG A 154 -11.78 20.77 4.81
C ARG A 154 -12.51 21.93 4.12
N ARG A 155 -11.79 22.79 3.39
CA ARG A 155 -12.41 23.87 2.60
C ARG A 155 -13.27 23.27 1.49
N SER A 156 -12.70 22.37 0.69
CA SER A 156 -13.40 21.70 -0.42
C SER A 156 -14.61 20.90 0.07
N LEU A 157 -14.52 20.20 1.18
CA LEU A 157 -15.64 19.47 1.77
C LEU A 157 -16.80 20.43 2.16
N ARG A 158 -16.51 21.57 2.77
CA ARG A 158 -17.55 22.55 3.11
C ARG A 158 -18.23 23.12 1.87
N GLU A 159 -17.48 23.41 0.81
CA GLU A 159 -18.02 23.91 -0.46
C GLU A 159 -18.93 22.86 -1.12
N VAL A 160 -18.47 21.61 -1.21
CA VAL A 160 -19.27 20.51 -1.75
C VAL A 160 -20.50 20.22 -0.86
N GLU A 161 -20.39 20.28 0.46
CA GLU A 161 -21.52 20.10 1.36
C GLU A 161 -22.57 21.22 1.22
N ALA A 162 -22.13 22.46 1.02
CA ALA A 162 -23.03 23.57 0.78
C ALA A 162 -23.79 23.43 -0.55
N GLU A 163 -23.15 22.92 -1.59
CA GLU A 163 -23.74 22.76 -2.92
C GLU A 163 -24.55 21.45 -3.05
N CYS A 164 -24.01 20.34 -2.54
CA CYS A 164 -24.52 18.98 -2.79
C CYS A 164 -25.10 18.30 -1.55
N GLY A 165 -25.06 18.94 -0.37
CA GLY A 165 -25.51 18.33 0.90
C GLY A 165 -26.95 17.84 0.86
N TRP A 166 -27.81 18.48 0.06
CA TRP A 166 -29.21 18.08 -0.15
C TRP A 166 -29.34 16.64 -0.69
N MET A 167 -28.35 16.11 -1.39
CA MET A 167 -28.33 14.72 -1.89
C MET A 167 -28.27 13.68 -0.78
N TYR A 168 -27.82 14.10 0.41
CA TYR A 168 -27.66 13.26 1.59
C TYR A 168 -28.71 13.54 2.65
N GLU A 169 -29.78 14.26 2.30
CA GLU A 169 -30.91 14.52 3.17
C GLU A 169 -32.05 13.53 2.90
N THR A 170 -32.72 13.12 3.96
CA THR A 170 -33.96 12.33 3.91
C THR A 170 -34.95 12.85 4.92
N TRP A 171 -36.21 12.46 4.79
CA TRP A 171 -37.23 12.73 5.80
C TRP A 171 -37.00 11.75 6.98
N HIS A 172 -37.05 12.29 8.21
CA HIS A 172 -36.90 11.48 9.40
C HIS A 172 -38.13 10.57 9.58
N PRO A 173 -37.98 9.21 9.52
CA PRO A 173 -39.15 8.32 9.47
C PRO A 173 -39.86 8.14 10.81
N HIS A 174 -39.17 8.40 11.92
CA HIS A 174 -39.62 8.09 13.29
C HIS A 174 -39.72 9.30 14.21
N CYS A 175 -40.01 10.48 13.68
CA CYS A 175 -40.26 11.66 14.48
C CYS A 175 -41.78 11.96 14.56
N ASP A 176 -42.19 12.79 15.54
CA ASP A 176 -43.59 13.17 15.76
C ASP A 176 -44.20 13.89 14.55
N HIS A 177 -43.40 14.42 13.67
CA HIS A 177 -43.80 15.10 12.45
C HIS A 177 -43.06 14.53 11.22
N PRO A 178 -43.40 13.33 10.75
CA PRO A 178 -42.87 12.76 9.52
C PRO A 178 -43.04 13.74 8.36
N GLN A 179 -42.05 13.82 7.46
CA GLN A 179 -42.02 14.74 6.31
C GLN A 179 -41.88 16.24 6.66
N ARG A 180 -41.65 16.61 7.92
CA ARG A 180 -41.35 18.00 8.33
C ARG A 180 -39.92 18.17 8.87
N VAL A 181 -39.32 17.08 9.31
CA VAL A 181 -37.94 17.06 9.83
C VAL A 181 -37.07 16.33 8.85
N LYS A 182 -36.07 17.03 8.33
CA LYS A 182 -35.01 16.44 7.52
C LYS A 182 -33.92 15.89 8.42
N ALA A 183 -33.35 14.76 8.02
CA ALA A 183 -32.19 14.12 8.65
C ALA A 183 -31.15 13.83 7.59
N ARG A 184 -29.90 13.64 8.02
CA ARG A 184 -28.81 13.21 7.13
C ARG A 184 -28.86 11.69 7.00
N ILE A 185 -28.62 11.20 5.79
CA ILE A 185 -28.49 9.77 5.49
C ILE A 185 -27.14 9.31 6.05
N ASP A 186 -27.14 8.29 6.93
CA ASP A 186 -25.92 7.69 7.46
C ASP A 186 -25.32 6.71 6.45
N TYR A 187 -26.16 5.89 5.83
CA TYR A 187 -25.76 4.94 4.78
C TYR A 187 -26.97 4.58 3.92
N THR A 188 -26.70 4.08 2.72
CA THR A 188 -27.71 3.55 1.80
C THR A 188 -27.46 2.07 1.60
N VAL A 189 -28.50 1.25 1.83
CA VAL A 189 -28.46 -0.19 1.52
C VAL A 189 -28.89 -0.36 0.07
N TRP A 190 -28.04 -1.02 -0.70
CA TRP A 190 -28.32 -1.39 -2.08
C TRP A 190 -28.66 -2.86 -2.15
N SER A 191 -29.71 -3.19 -2.91
CA SER A 191 -30.12 -4.55 -3.24
C SER A 191 -30.40 -4.64 -4.73
N GLU A 192 -30.12 -5.80 -5.31
CA GLU A 192 -30.61 -6.11 -6.65
C GLU A 192 -32.08 -6.47 -6.56
N VAL A 193 -32.83 -6.15 -7.62
CA VAL A 193 -34.24 -6.49 -7.76
C VAL A 193 -34.35 -7.69 -8.67
N PHE A 194 -34.92 -8.78 -8.17
CA PHE A 194 -35.13 -10.01 -8.90
C PHE A 194 -36.61 -10.19 -9.20
N VAL A 195 -36.91 -10.82 -10.33
CA VAL A 195 -38.28 -11.21 -10.66
C VAL A 195 -38.51 -12.66 -10.18
N CYS A 196 -39.51 -12.86 -9.34
CA CYS A 196 -39.91 -14.19 -8.87
C CYS A 196 -40.38 -15.05 -10.05
N PRO A 197 -39.78 -16.24 -10.29
CA PRO A 197 -40.15 -17.09 -11.42
C PRO A 197 -41.57 -17.71 -11.30
N HIS A 198 -42.18 -17.68 -10.11
CA HIS A 198 -43.50 -18.27 -9.88
C HIS A 198 -44.65 -17.26 -9.98
N CYS A 199 -44.46 -16.03 -9.54
CA CYS A 199 -45.53 -15.02 -9.48
C CYS A 199 -45.23 -13.73 -10.24
N SER A 200 -44.03 -13.63 -10.84
CA SER A 200 -43.54 -12.45 -11.59
C SER A 200 -43.52 -11.16 -10.80
N ASN A 201 -43.62 -11.21 -9.47
CA ASN A 201 -43.44 -10.04 -8.61
C ASN A 201 -41.95 -9.76 -8.38
N GLU A 202 -41.63 -8.49 -8.16
CA GLU A 202 -40.28 -8.06 -7.77
C GLU A 202 -40.00 -8.49 -6.33
N VAL A 203 -38.76 -8.95 -6.13
CA VAL A 203 -38.21 -9.34 -4.82
C VAL A 203 -36.87 -8.62 -4.64
N THR A 204 -36.66 -7.95 -3.50
CA THR A 204 -35.42 -7.26 -3.12
C THR A 204 -34.73 -7.99 -1.99
#